data_48bcdeea246d6b580fb0a86e851a2028
#
_entry.id   48bcdeea246d6b580fb0a86e851a2028
#
_cell.length_a   1.000
_cell.length_b   1.000
_cell.length_c   1.000
_cell.angle_alpha   90.00
_cell.angle_beta   90.00
_cell.angle_gamma   90.00
#
_symmetry.space_group_name_H-M   'P 1'
#
loop_
_entity.id
_entity.type
_entity.pdbx_description
1 polymer ?
#
loop_
_entity_poly.entity_id
_entity_poly.type
_entity_poly.pdbx_seq_one_letter_code
_entity_poly.pdbx_strand_id
1 'polypeptide(L)'
;MRMKKAEREQVRLKYGGHCAYCGVPLGDRWHADHLEAVWREPERVNGQYTGAIVMGRPANHAINNMMPACVPCNLSKAAMPLEIWRERIAGHLNSLNSYHPIYRLAKSYGLIAETGAPVVFHFEKEQQS
;
A
#
# COMPACT_ATOMS: atom_id res chain seq x y z
N MET A 1 9.97 9.20 13.46
CA MET A 1 9.47 8.87 14.80
C MET A 1 8.95 7.44 14.82
N ARG A 2 9.35 6.71 15.82
CA ARG A 2 9.01 5.28 15.91
C ARG A 2 7.69 5.13 16.64
N MET A 3 6.76 4.34 16.10
CA MET A 3 5.51 4.03 16.78
C MET A 3 5.77 3.21 18.05
N LYS A 4 5.02 3.51 19.10
CA LYS A 4 5.04 2.69 20.32
C LYS A 4 4.42 1.33 20.03
N LYS A 5 4.82 0.32 20.80
CA LYS A 5 4.33 -1.04 20.64
C LYS A 5 2.79 -1.12 20.70
N ALA A 6 2.17 -0.39 21.63
CA ALA A 6 0.72 -0.36 21.77
C ALA A 6 0.05 0.28 20.56
N GLU A 7 0.63 1.34 20.01
CA GLU A 7 0.12 2.01 18.82
C GLU A 7 0.24 1.09 17.60
N ARG A 8 1.36 0.39 17.47
CA ARG A 8 1.58 -0.55 16.39
C ARG A 8 0.57 -1.70 16.44
N GLU A 9 0.27 -2.22 17.62
CA GLU A 9 -0.75 -3.26 17.78
C GLU A 9 -2.15 -2.75 17.44
N GLN A 10 -2.43 -1.50 17.79
CA GLN A 10 -3.70 -0.85 17.43
C GLN A 10 -3.85 -0.79 15.90
N VAL A 11 -2.79 -0.44 15.18
CA VAL A 11 -2.81 -0.43 13.71
C VAL A 11 -2.99 -1.85 13.17
N ARG A 12 -2.28 -2.83 13.72
CA ARG A 12 -2.38 -4.22 13.26
C ARG A 12 -3.81 -4.74 13.35
N LEU A 13 -4.53 -4.37 14.39
CA LEU A 13 -5.89 -4.86 14.63
C LEU A 13 -6.97 -4.01 13.96
N LYS A 14 -6.60 -2.96 13.27
CA LYS A 14 -7.55 -2.04 12.63
C LYS A 14 -8.52 -2.76 11.68
N TYR A 15 -8.06 -3.79 11.01
CA TYR A 15 -8.86 -4.65 10.14
C TYR A 15 -8.73 -6.12 10.55
N GLY A 16 -8.80 -6.38 11.85
CA GLY A 16 -8.85 -7.74 12.39
C GLY A 16 -7.57 -8.56 12.16
N GLY A 17 -6.41 -7.91 12.04
CA GLY A 17 -5.15 -8.62 11.78
C GLY A 17 -4.91 -8.95 10.32
N HIS A 18 -5.64 -8.33 9.41
CA HIS A 18 -5.50 -8.53 7.97
C HIS A 18 -4.85 -7.33 7.30
N CYS A 19 -4.19 -7.56 6.17
CA CYS A 19 -3.69 -6.47 5.34
C CYS A 19 -4.86 -5.60 4.89
N ALA A 20 -4.73 -4.28 5.09
CA ALA A 20 -5.78 -3.34 4.71
C ALA A 20 -6.02 -3.34 3.20
N TYR A 21 -5.03 -3.71 2.40
CA TYR A 21 -5.10 -3.62 0.95
C TYR A 21 -5.52 -4.92 0.28
N CYS A 22 -4.80 -6.02 0.49
CA CYS A 22 -5.14 -7.28 -0.18
C CYS A 22 -5.94 -8.26 0.68
N GLY A 23 -6.05 -8.00 1.99
CA GLY A 23 -6.87 -8.81 2.88
C GLY A 23 -6.21 -10.07 3.42
N VAL A 24 -4.96 -10.36 3.09
CA VAL A 24 -4.30 -11.55 3.64
C VAL A 24 -4.10 -11.41 5.15
N PRO A 25 -4.13 -12.50 5.91
CA PRO A 25 -3.74 -12.42 7.32
C PRO A 25 -2.31 -11.92 7.45
N LEU A 26 -2.08 -11.00 8.40
CA LEU A 26 -0.75 -10.47 8.67
C LEU A 26 0.04 -11.48 9.47
N GLY A 27 1.26 -11.77 9.01
CA GLY A 27 2.21 -12.57 9.78
C GLY A 27 3.03 -11.69 10.72
N ASP A 28 4.19 -12.21 11.14
CA ASP A 28 5.10 -11.45 11.99
C ASP A 28 5.71 -10.26 11.28
N ARG A 29 5.86 -10.35 9.97
CA ARG A 29 6.38 -9.27 9.14
C ARG A 29 5.24 -8.52 8.47
N TRP A 30 5.05 -7.30 8.90
CA TRP A 30 4.07 -6.41 8.32
C TRP A 30 4.54 -4.97 8.53
N HIS A 31 3.96 -4.04 7.80
CA HIS A 31 4.33 -2.63 7.88
C HIS A 31 3.12 -1.78 8.19
N ALA A 32 3.34 -0.74 8.99
CA ALA A 32 2.37 0.33 9.14
C ALA A 32 2.64 1.31 8.00
N ASP A 33 1.75 1.30 7.00
CA ASP A 33 1.86 2.13 5.81
C ASP A 33 1.04 3.41 5.98
N HIS A 34 1.56 4.51 5.48
CA HIS A 34 0.80 5.76 5.40
C HIS A 34 -0.15 5.68 4.22
N LEU A 35 -1.45 5.76 4.46
CA LEU A 35 -2.44 5.78 3.37
C LEU A 35 -2.20 6.98 2.47
N GLU A 36 -2.04 8.16 3.07
CA GLU A 36 -1.55 9.34 2.38
C GLU A 36 -0.09 9.53 2.74
N ALA A 37 0.76 9.66 1.72
CA ALA A 37 2.19 9.62 1.92
C ALA A 37 2.70 10.78 2.77
N VAL A 38 3.69 10.45 3.60
CA VAL A 38 4.67 11.42 4.09
C VAL A 38 5.93 11.20 3.27
N TRP A 39 6.72 12.23 3.04
CA TRP A 39 7.98 12.10 2.33
C TRP A 39 9.07 12.87 3.07
N ARG A 40 10.30 12.59 2.71
CA ARG A 40 11.43 13.31 3.24
C ARG A 40 11.79 14.43 2.28
N GLU A 41 11.98 15.62 2.82
CA GLU A 41 12.34 16.78 2.01
C GLU A 41 13.41 17.61 2.73
N PRO A 42 14.23 18.36 1.97
CA PRO A 42 15.20 19.28 2.59
C PRO A 42 14.47 20.35 3.37
N GLU A 43 14.91 20.58 4.61
CA GLU A 43 14.35 21.62 5.44
C GLU A 43 14.73 23.00 4.90
N ARG A 44 13.74 23.90 4.88
CA ARG A 44 13.95 25.31 4.54
C ARG A 44 13.49 26.17 5.70
N VAL A 45 14.34 27.13 6.07
CA VAL A 45 13.99 28.16 7.02
C VAL A 45 14.29 29.51 6.37
N ASN A 46 13.29 30.39 6.30
CA ASN A 46 13.36 31.68 5.62
C ASN A 46 13.90 31.56 4.17
N GLY A 47 13.48 30.51 3.47
CA GLY A 47 13.88 30.27 2.08
C GLY A 47 15.25 29.66 1.88
N GLN A 48 15.98 29.35 2.94
CA GLN A 48 17.32 28.78 2.87
C GLN A 48 17.32 27.35 3.37
N TYR A 49 18.09 26.50 2.70
CA TYR A 49 18.29 25.11 3.14
C TYR A 49 19.17 25.06 4.39
N THR A 50 18.76 24.26 5.38
CA THR A 50 19.50 24.10 6.65
C THR A 50 20.48 22.93 6.61
N GLY A 51 20.38 22.07 5.60
CA GLY A 51 21.15 20.83 5.54
C GLY A 51 20.47 19.64 6.21
N ALA A 52 19.37 19.87 6.91
CA ALA A 52 18.58 18.80 7.53
C ALA A 52 17.54 18.24 6.54
N ILE A 53 17.16 16.98 6.78
CA ILE A 53 16.05 16.34 6.06
C ILE A 53 14.89 16.21 7.04
N VAL A 54 13.72 16.67 6.65
CA VAL A 54 12.52 16.67 7.49
C VAL A 54 11.40 15.94 6.79
N MET A 55 10.39 15.53 7.58
CA MET A 55 9.19 14.88 7.06
C MET A 55 8.28 15.91 6.42
N GLY A 56 7.98 15.75 5.13
CA GLY A 56 6.93 16.49 4.46
C GLY A 56 5.57 15.96 4.86
N ARG A 57 4.57 16.82 4.91
CA ARG A 57 3.20 16.48 5.33
C ARG A 57 3.17 15.80 6.70
N PRO A 58 3.73 16.39 7.76
CA PRO A 58 3.79 15.71 9.06
C PRO A 58 2.42 15.37 9.64
N ALA A 59 1.36 16.07 9.25
CA ALA A 59 0.00 15.75 9.68
C ALA A 59 -0.45 14.37 9.22
N ASN A 60 0.15 13.83 8.14
CA ASN A 60 -0.17 12.49 7.65
C ASN A 60 0.52 11.39 8.46
N HIS A 61 1.40 11.75 9.40
CA HIS A 61 2.04 10.79 10.29
C HIS A 61 1.23 10.61 11.57
N ALA A 62 -0.06 10.30 11.42
CA ALA A 62 -0.98 10.09 12.53
C ALA A 62 -1.54 8.67 12.44
N ILE A 63 -1.91 8.10 13.58
CA ILE A 63 -2.39 6.71 13.65
C ILE A 63 -3.58 6.48 12.72
N ASN A 64 -4.48 7.47 12.58
CA ASN A 64 -5.63 7.35 11.71
C ASN A 64 -5.26 7.24 10.22
N ASN A 65 -4.05 7.67 9.84
CA ASN A 65 -3.52 7.53 8.48
C ASN A 65 -2.67 6.26 8.31
N MET A 66 -2.46 5.48 9.37
CA MET A 66 -1.68 4.27 9.30
C MET A 66 -2.54 3.08 8.91
N MET A 67 -2.06 2.30 7.96
CA MET A 67 -2.73 1.11 7.46
C MET A 67 -1.84 -0.11 7.69
N PRO A 68 -2.38 -1.20 8.26
CA PRO A 68 -1.60 -2.43 8.37
C PRO A 68 -1.45 -3.05 6.99
N ALA A 69 -0.22 -3.22 6.54
CA ALA A 69 0.07 -3.71 5.20
C ALA A 69 1.00 -4.90 5.24
N CYS A 70 0.72 -5.91 4.41
CA CYS A 70 1.67 -6.99 4.19
C CYS A 70 2.88 -6.43 3.43
N VAL A 71 4.01 -7.15 3.49
CA VAL A 71 5.25 -6.68 2.85
C VAL A 71 5.07 -6.44 1.35
N PRO A 72 4.47 -7.37 0.56
CA PRO A 72 4.28 -7.12 -0.87
C PRO A 72 3.47 -5.87 -1.18
N CYS A 73 2.36 -5.63 -0.47
CA CYS A 73 1.54 -4.45 -0.71
C CYS A 73 2.28 -3.17 -0.36
N ASN A 74 2.98 -3.16 0.78
CA ASN A 74 3.75 -1.98 1.19
C ASN A 74 4.83 -1.63 0.18
N LEU A 75 5.57 -2.63 -0.31
CA LEU A 75 6.60 -2.41 -1.31
C LEU A 75 6.02 -1.93 -2.64
N SER A 76 4.92 -2.51 -3.07
CA SER A 76 4.27 -2.15 -4.33
C SER A 76 3.71 -0.73 -4.29
N LYS A 77 3.00 -0.39 -3.22
CA LYS A 77 2.39 0.94 -3.08
C LYS A 77 3.44 2.02 -2.92
N ALA A 78 4.48 1.77 -2.13
CA ALA A 78 5.48 2.78 -1.81
C ALA A 78 4.80 4.08 -1.34
N ALA A 79 5.16 5.22 -1.90
CA ALA A 79 4.57 6.52 -1.57
C ALA A 79 3.48 6.97 -2.55
N MET A 80 3.00 6.06 -3.40
CA MET A 80 1.99 6.42 -4.39
C MET A 80 0.65 6.78 -3.75
N PRO A 81 -0.05 7.78 -4.31
CA PRO A 81 -1.45 7.98 -3.98
C PRO A 81 -2.26 6.72 -4.29
N LEU A 82 -3.29 6.47 -3.49
CA LEU A 82 -4.06 5.23 -3.55
C LEU A 82 -4.62 4.95 -4.95
N GLU A 83 -5.20 5.96 -5.59
CA GLU A 83 -5.83 5.77 -6.90
C GLU A 83 -4.81 5.53 -8.02
N ILE A 84 -3.62 6.11 -7.92
CA ILE A 84 -2.52 5.83 -8.85
C ILE A 84 -2.07 4.39 -8.70
N TRP A 85 -1.94 3.92 -7.46
CA TRP A 85 -1.57 2.52 -7.20
C TRP A 85 -2.66 1.56 -7.69
N ARG A 86 -3.93 1.88 -7.47
CA ARG A 86 -5.07 1.08 -7.97
C ARG A 86 -4.98 0.88 -9.48
N GLU A 87 -4.74 1.95 -10.23
CA GLU A 87 -4.56 1.88 -11.67
C GLU A 87 -3.38 1.02 -12.06
N ARG A 88 -2.29 1.12 -11.31
CA ARG A 88 -1.08 0.34 -11.58
C ARG A 88 -1.33 -1.15 -11.34
N ILE A 89 -2.03 -1.52 -10.29
CA ILE A 89 -2.41 -2.92 -10.04
C ILE A 89 -3.28 -3.44 -11.18
N ALA A 90 -4.29 -2.68 -11.57
CA ALA A 90 -5.18 -3.06 -12.67
C ALA A 90 -4.41 -3.25 -13.97
N GLY A 91 -3.37 -2.46 -14.19
CA GLY A 91 -2.53 -2.54 -15.38
C GLY A 91 -1.60 -3.74 -15.41
N HIS A 92 -1.45 -4.47 -14.31
CA HIS A 92 -0.57 -5.66 -14.27
C HIS A 92 -1.03 -6.75 -15.23
N LEU A 93 -2.33 -6.89 -15.48
CA LEU A 93 -2.81 -7.86 -16.47
C LEU A 93 -2.34 -7.54 -17.88
N ASN A 94 -2.32 -6.26 -18.26
CA ASN A 94 -1.78 -5.87 -19.56
C ASN A 94 -0.29 -6.23 -19.66
N SER A 95 0.47 -6.01 -18.61
CA SER A 95 1.90 -6.37 -18.58
C SER A 95 2.09 -7.88 -18.69
N LEU A 96 1.29 -8.67 -17.97
CA LEU A 96 1.34 -10.12 -18.04
C LEU A 96 1.05 -10.61 -19.44
N ASN A 97 0.03 -10.07 -20.08
CA ASN A 97 -0.33 -10.45 -21.45
C ASN A 97 0.70 -10.02 -22.49
N SER A 98 1.31 -8.83 -22.30
CA SER A 98 2.25 -8.28 -23.29
C SER A 98 3.65 -8.85 -23.19
N TYR A 99 4.14 -9.13 -21.98
CA TYR A 99 5.55 -9.42 -21.75
C TYR A 99 5.84 -10.78 -21.15
N HIS A 100 4.80 -11.58 -20.84
CA HIS A 100 4.99 -12.85 -20.14
C HIS A 100 4.36 -14.00 -20.93
N PRO A 101 5.15 -14.64 -21.85
CA PRO A 101 4.62 -15.75 -22.66
C PRO A 101 4.05 -16.91 -21.86
N ILE A 102 4.66 -17.21 -20.70
CA ILE A 102 4.18 -18.28 -19.82
C ILE A 102 2.75 -17.99 -19.35
N TYR A 103 2.46 -16.72 -19.00
CA TYR A 103 1.13 -16.30 -18.60
C TYR A 103 0.12 -16.50 -19.73
N ARG A 104 0.45 -16.04 -20.95
CA ARG A 104 -0.42 -16.22 -22.12
C ARG A 104 -0.70 -17.68 -22.40
N LEU A 105 0.33 -18.51 -22.28
CA LEU A 105 0.21 -19.94 -22.53
C LEU A 105 -0.68 -20.61 -21.50
N ALA A 106 -0.47 -20.31 -20.21
CA ALA A 106 -1.30 -20.83 -19.13
C ALA A 106 -2.78 -20.44 -19.33
N LYS A 107 -3.02 -19.20 -19.75
CA LYS A 107 -4.38 -18.72 -20.06
C LYS A 107 -4.99 -19.49 -21.25
N SER A 108 -4.21 -19.70 -22.30
CA SER A 108 -4.68 -20.43 -23.50
C SER A 108 -5.07 -21.86 -23.19
N TYR A 109 -4.41 -22.49 -22.23
CA TYR A 109 -4.72 -23.87 -21.83
C TYR A 109 -5.75 -23.94 -20.70
N GLY A 110 -6.36 -22.83 -20.33
CA GLY A 110 -7.41 -22.83 -19.32
C GLY A 110 -6.94 -23.01 -17.88
N LEU A 111 -5.64 -22.90 -17.62
CA LEU A 111 -5.10 -23.05 -16.27
C LEU A 111 -5.40 -21.83 -15.40
N ILE A 112 -5.58 -20.68 -16.02
CA ILE A 112 -5.95 -19.44 -15.35
C ILE A 112 -7.01 -18.72 -16.19
N ALA A 113 -7.82 -17.89 -15.53
CA ALA A 113 -8.82 -17.08 -16.19
C ALA A 113 -8.79 -15.66 -15.62
N GLU A 114 -8.99 -14.66 -16.50
CA GLU A 114 -9.13 -13.26 -16.08
C GLU A 114 -10.58 -12.99 -15.75
N THR A 115 -10.84 -12.44 -14.58
CA THR A 115 -12.20 -12.24 -14.09
C THR A 115 -12.81 -10.92 -14.52
N GLY A 116 -11.98 -9.93 -14.91
CA GLY A 116 -12.43 -8.58 -15.16
C GLY A 116 -12.86 -7.83 -13.90
N ALA A 117 -12.56 -8.38 -12.71
CA ALA A 117 -12.96 -7.76 -11.46
C ALA A 117 -12.22 -6.42 -11.25
N PRO A 118 -12.90 -5.41 -10.69
CA PRO A 118 -12.23 -4.17 -10.31
C PRO A 118 -11.28 -4.41 -9.14
N VAL A 119 -10.27 -3.56 -9.00
CA VAL A 119 -9.37 -3.58 -7.85
C VAL A 119 -10.09 -2.91 -6.69
N VAL A 120 -10.43 -3.68 -5.66
CA VAL A 120 -11.08 -3.19 -4.45
C VAL A 120 -10.20 -3.57 -3.26
N PHE A 121 -9.80 -2.57 -2.48
CA PHE A 121 -8.97 -2.82 -1.31
C PHE A 121 -9.81 -3.37 -0.17
N HIS A 122 -9.18 -4.18 0.67
CA HIS A 122 -9.88 -4.83 1.77
C HIS A 122 -10.56 -3.82 2.70
N PHE A 123 -9.89 -2.70 3.02
CA PHE A 123 -10.48 -1.70 3.91
C PHE A 123 -11.72 -1.05 3.30
N GLU A 124 -11.80 -0.98 1.98
CA GLU A 124 -12.98 -0.45 1.30
C GLU A 124 -14.18 -1.38 1.45
N LYS A 125 -13.93 -2.69 1.45
CA LYS A 125 -14.98 -3.70 1.66
C LYS A 125 -15.56 -3.62 3.07
N GLU A 126 -14.70 -3.40 4.06
CA GLU A 126 -15.12 -3.26 5.46
C GLU A 126 -16.02 -2.03 5.65
N GLN A 127 -15.83 -0.99 4.86
CA GLN A 127 -16.63 0.24 4.93
C GLN A 127 -17.99 0.10 4.25
N GLN A 128 -18.21 -0.94 3.47
CA GLN A 128 -19.45 -1.17 2.72
C GLN A 128 -20.46 -2.04 3.47
N SER A 129 -20.10 -2.53 4.65
CA SER A 129 -20.98 -3.36 5.46
C SER A 129 -22.01 -2.56 6.25
#